data_7dcf9e3616988adc90793d8fcb9e64b7
#
_entry.id   7dcf9e3616988adc90793d8fcb9e64b7
#
_cell.length_a   1.000
_cell.length_b   1.000
_cell.length_c   1.000
_cell.angle_alpha   90.00
_cell.angle_beta   90.00
_cell.angle_gamma   90.00
#
_symmetry.space_group_name_H-M   'P 1'
#
loop_
_entity.id
_entity.type
_entity.pdbx_description
1 polymer ?
#
loop_
_entity_poly.entity_id
_entity_poly.type
_entity_poly.pdbx_seq_one_letter_code
_entity_poly.pdbx_strand_id
1 'polypeptide(L)'
;MKVLVLGDVIIDKYIYGTSERLSPEAPVPVVKYQREVETLGGAGLVYENLKSLGVDVTLFETKQPSSIKTRVICDGHYITRIDDDKSADGTSVLETIELQDFSEYKYVILSDYNKGVLDESLEIIKHINKFNCKIIVDPKEHSTHYNGAWLVKPNYSEFTKFGFNDWQSNIITTKAGDNVVATIDNVDYNIPVEPVEVSDVTG
;
A
#
# COMPACT_ATOMS: atom_id res chain seq x y z
N MET A 1 17.94 -0.85 -13.44
CA MET A 1 17.29 0.28 -12.74
C MET A 1 16.82 -0.28 -11.41
N LYS A 2 17.42 0.16 -10.31
CA LYS A 2 17.08 -0.37 -8.98
C LYS A 2 16.02 0.50 -8.31
N VAL A 3 15.02 -0.14 -7.72
CA VAL A 3 13.88 0.50 -7.04
C VAL A 3 13.82 -0.01 -5.61
N LEU A 4 13.57 0.88 -4.64
CA LEU A 4 13.23 0.49 -3.28
C LEU A 4 11.74 0.70 -3.06
N VAL A 5 11.07 -0.25 -2.44
CA VAL A 5 9.71 -0.11 -1.88
C VAL A 5 9.82 -0.03 -0.37
N LEU A 6 9.29 1.03 0.20
CA LEU A 6 9.23 1.30 1.64
C LEU A 6 7.79 1.59 2.02
N GLY A 7 7.28 0.98 3.08
CA GLY A 7 5.92 1.23 3.54
C GLY A 7 5.34 0.07 4.34
N ASP A 8 4.02 0.13 4.53
CA ASP A 8 3.31 -0.82 5.36
C ASP A 8 3.12 -2.17 4.64
N VAL A 9 3.87 -3.17 5.06
CA VAL A 9 3.68 -4.55 4.60
C VAL A 9 2.49 -5.16 5.32
N ILE A 10 1.51 -5.60 4.55
CA ILE A 10 0.31 -6.28 5.02
C ILE A 10 0.40 -7.76 4.63
N ILE A 11 0.00 -8.66 5.51
CA ILE A 11 -0.20 -10.06 5.16
C ILE A 11 -1.71 -10.28 4.96
N ASP A 12 -2.11 -10.64 3.76
CA ASP A 12 -3.45 -11.10 3.46
C ASP A 12 -3.50 -12.61 3.62
N LYS A 13 -4.16 -13.06 4.70
CA LYS A 13 -4.31 -14.48 5.05
C LYS A 13 -5.73 -14.93 4.74
N TYR A 14 -5.86 -16.02 3.99
CA TYR A 14 -7.13 -16.62 3.62
C TYR A 14 -7.25 -17.99 4.25
N ILE A 15 -8.24 -18.17 5.12
CA ILE A 15 -8.60 -19.46 5.72
C ILE A 15 -9.80 -20.01 4.96
N TYR A 16 -9.62 -21.15 4.34
CA TYR A 16 -10.68 -21.85 3.60
C TYR A 16 -11.22 -23.02 4.43
N GLY A 17 -12.53 -23.16 4.43
CA GLY A 17 -13.21 -24.22 5.14
C GLY A 17 -14.60 -24.53 4.58
N THR A 18 -15.29 -25.42 5.25
CA THR A 18 -16.71 -25.73 5.04
C THR A 18 -17.50 -25.45 6.31
N SER A 19 -18.81 -25.18 6.16
CA SER A 19 -19.67 -24.95 7.31
C SER A 19 -21.00 -25.67 7.13
N GLU A 20 -21.21 -26.72 7.89
CA GLU A 20 -22.40 -27.59 7.83
C GLU A 20 -23.41 -27.31 8.95
N ARG A 21 -23.03 -26.56 9.97
CA ARG A 21 -23.85 -26.30 11.15
C ARG A 21 -23.53 -24.97 11.83
N LEU A 22 -24.49 -24.49 12.60
CA LEU A 22 -24.28 -23.39 13.54
C LEU A 22 -23.68 -23.90 14.85
N SER A 23 -23.00 -23.01 15.57
CA SER A 23 -22.51 -23.29 16.91
C SER A 23 -23.68 -23.43 17.90
N PRO A 24 -23.61 -24.36 18.86
CA PRO A 24 -24.58 -24.40 19.96
C PRO A 24 -24.43 -23.22 20.93
N GLU A 25 -23.28 -22.53 20.92
CA GLU A 25 -22.95 -21.44 21.84
C GLU A 25 -23.46 -20.07 21.35
N ALA A 26 -23.62 -19.89 20.03
CA ALA A 26 -24.07 -18.65 19.41
C ALA A 26 -24.55 -18.91 17.97
N PRO A 27 -25.39 -18.04 17.37
CA PRO A 27 -25.87 -18.20 15.99
C PRO A 27 -24.79 -17.84 14.96
N VAL A 28 -23.65 -18.50 15.04
CA VAL A 28 -22.49 -18.32 14.14
C VAL A 28 -22.14 -19.64 13.47
N PRO A 29 -21.64 -19.65 12.21
CA PRO A 29 -21.20 -20.87 11.55
C PRO A 29 -19.99 -21.48 12.26
N VAL A 30 -19.95 -22.81 12.32
CA VAL A 30 -18.76 -23.56 12.73
C VAL A 30 -17.95 -23.86 11.49
N VAL A 31 -16.78 -23.25 11.37
CA VAL A 31 -15.88 -23.43 10.24
C VAL A 31 -15.00 -24.66 10.46
N LYS A 32 -15.12 -25.64 9.57
CA LYS A 32 -14.23 -26.79 9.51
C LYS A 32 -13.07 -26.45 8.60
N TYR A 33 -11.91 -26.19 9.20
CA TYR A 33 -10.69 -25.82 8.50
C TYR A 33 -10.27 -26.84 7.43
N GLN A 34 -9.87 -26.35 6.27
CA GLN A 34 -9.33 -27.16 5.17
C GLN A 34 -7.90 -26.77 4.82
N ARG A 35 -7.65 -25.49 4.56
CA ARG A 35 -6.34 -24.95 4.18
C ARG A 35 -6.25 -23.46 4.46
N GLU A 36 -5.03 -22.94 4.44
CA GLU A 36 -4.80 -21.50 4.42
C GLU A 36 -3.81 -21.11 3.33
N VAL A 37 -3.91 -19.86 2.92
CA VAL A 37 -3.02 -19.21 1.94
C VAL A 37 -2.66 -17.83 2.48
N GLU A 38 -1.40 -17.45 2.37
CA GLU A 38 -0.94 -16.11 2.70
C GLU A 38 -0.35 -15.45 1.46
N THR A 39 -0.64 -14.16 1.28
CA THR A 39 -0.09 -13.32 0.22
C THR A 39 0.36 -11.99 0.78
N LEU A 40 1.31 -11.35 0.11
CA LEU A 40 1.72 -10.00 0.46
C LEU A 40 0.69 -8.99 -0.05
N GLY A 41 0.29 -8.09 0.84
CA GLY A 41 -0.52 -6.91 0.57
C GLY A 41 0.24 -5.62 0.91
N GLY A 42 -0.39 -4.47 0.73
CA GLY A 42 0.23 -3.18 1.00
C GLY A 42 1.51 -2.96 0.19
N ALA A 43 2.56 -2.48 0.84
CA ALA A 43 3.88 -2.30 0.22
C ALA A 43 4.45 -3.61 -0.35
N GLY A 44 4.13 -4.76 0.27
CA GLY A 44 4.53 -6.07 -0.22
C GLY A 44 3.92 -6.41 -1.58
N LEU A 45 2.65 -6.04 -1.84
CA LEU A 45 2.01 -6.22 -3.14
C LEU A 45 2.66 -5.34 -4.22
N VAL A 46 3.03 -4.11 -3.88
CA VAL A 46 3.76 -3.22 -4.80
C VAL A 46 5.10 -3.85 -5.19
N TYR A 47 5.81 -4.40 -4.21
CA TYR A 47 7.07 -5.12 -4.46
C TYR A 47 6.88 -6.32 -5.39
N GLU A 48 5.91 -7.21 -5.13
CA GLU A 48 5.66 -8.40 -5.97
C GLU A 48 5.23 -8.02 -7.40
N ASN A 49 4.43 -6.97 -7.57
CA ASN A 49 4.05 -6.46 -8.88
C ASN A 49 5.26 -5.96 -9.68
N LEU A 50 6.14 -5.17 -9.07
CA LEU A 50 7.35 -4.69 -9.73
C LEU A 50 8.30 -5.84 -10.09
N LYS A 51 8.45 -6.80 -9.20
CA LYS A 51 9.25 -8.00 -9.43
C LYS A 51 8.71 -8.84 -10.59
N SER A 52 7.38 -9.00 -10.68
CA SER A 52 6.74 -9.72 -11.78
C SER A 52 6.91 -9.03 -13.14
N LEU A 53 7.07 -7.70 -13.13
CA LEU A 53 7.40 -6.90 -14.33
C LEU A 53 8.90 -6.91 -14.68
N GLY A 54 9.71 -7.68 -13.94
CA GLY A 54 11.16 -7.77 -14.18
C GLY A 54 11.97 -6.56 -13.71
N VAL A 55 11.42 -5.74 -12.81
CA VAL A 55 12.14 -4.62 -12.20
C VAL A 55 13.09 -5.16 -11.12
N ASP A 56 14.32 -4.65 -11.09
CA ASP A 56 15.26 -4.86 -9.99
C ASP A 56 14.77 -4.06 -8.77
N VAL A 57 14.06 -4.73 -7.87
CA VAL A 57 13.35 -4.11 -6.75
C VAL A 57 13.76 -4.73 -5.42
N THR A 58 13.90 -3.88 -4.41
CA THR A 58 14.13 -4.27 -3.01
C THR A 58 12.93 -3.83 -2.17
N LEU A 59 12.47 -4.67 -1.26
CA LEU A 59 11.50 -4.30 -0.22
C LEU A 59 12.26 -3.93 1.05
N PHE A 60 11.94 -2.78 1.63
CA PHE A 60 12.46 -2.42 2.95
C PHE A 60 11.82 -3.34 4.01
N GLU A 61 12.65 -4.09 4.71
CA GLU A 61 12.20 -5.04 5.71
C GLU A 61 12.00 -4.36 7.06
N THR A 62 10.78 -4.43 7.58
CA THR A 62 10.45 -4.13 8.98
C THR A 62 10.53 -5.39 9.83
N LYS A 63 10.69 -5.26 11.14
CA LYS A 63 10.81 -6.43 12.06
C LYS A 63 9.61 -7.37 12.00
N GLN A 64 8.44 -6.85 11.65
CA GLN A 64 7.18 -7.59 11.53
C GLN A 64 6.26 -6.87 10.52
N PRO A 65 5.27 -7.56 9.94
CA PRO A 65 4.29 -6.90 9.10
C PRO A 65 3.48 -5.89 9.90
N SER A 66 3.06 -4.79 9.24
CA SER A 66 2.27 -3.73 9.87
C SER A 66 0.84 -4.17 10.18
N SER A 67 0.32 -5.16 9.45
CA SER A 67 -1.03 -5.70 9.65
C SER A 67 -1.15 -7.11 9.08
N ILE A 68 -1.98 -7.95 9.74
CA ILE A 68 -2.40 -9.25 9.21
C ILE A 68 -3.92 -9.22 9.04
N LYS A 69 -4.40 -9.39 7.82
CA LYS A 69 -5.84 -9.41 7.49
C LYS A 69 -6.27 -10.84 7.18
N THR A 70 -6.85 -11.50 8.17
CA THR A 70 -7.33 -12.87 8.02
C THR A 70 -8.77 -12.89 7.53
N ARG A 71 -9.00 -13.44 6.34
CA ARG A 71 -10.33 -13.65 5.75
C ARG A 71 -10.73 -15.10 5.87
N VAL A 72 -11.93 -15.36 6.38
CA VAL A 72 -12.49 -16.70 6.51
C VAL A 72 -13.50 -16.92 5.40
N ILE A 73 -13.29 -17.96 4.59
CA ILE A 73 -14.09 -18.30 3.42
C ILE A 73 -14.61 -19.73 3.60
N CYS A 74 -15.93 -19.90 3.57
CA CYS A 74 -16.59 -21.20 3.64
C CYS A 74 -17.41 -21.44 2.39
N ASP A 75 -17.19 -22.59 1.73
CA ASP A 75 -17.94 -23.01 0.54
C ASP A 75 -17.98 -21.90 -0.53
N GLY A 76 -16.89 -21.15 -0.68
CA GLY A 76 -16.76 -20.02 -1.61
C GLY A 76 -17.39 -18.70 -1.13
N HIS A 77 -18.00 -18.66 0.06
CA HIS A 77 -18.60 -17.46 0.63
C HIS A 77 -17.73 -16.81 1.70
N TYR A 78 -17.62 -15.49 1.63
CA TYR A 78 -16.92 -14.68 2.62
C TYR A 78 -17.72 -14.64 3.93
N ILE A 79 -17.13 -15.13 5.03
CA ILE A 79 -17.79 -15.23 6.33
C ILE A 79 -17.45 -14.08 7.26
N THR A 80 -16.17 -13.81 7.43
CA THR A 80 -15.68 -12.76 8.32
C THR A 80 -14.23 -12.38 8.01
N ARG A 81 -13.81 -11.21 8.52
CA ARG A 81 -12.41 -10.78 8.52
C ARG A 81 -11.95 -10.47 9.95
N ILE A 82 -10.74 -10.85 10.25
CA ILE A 82 -10.04 -10.51 11.47
C ILE A 82 -8.85 -9.63 11.06
N ASP A 83 -8.80 -8.41 11.60
CA ASP A 83 -7.70 -7.49 11.38
C ASP A 83 -6.83 -7.46 12.63
N ASP A 84 -5.57 -7.88 12.52
CA ASP A 84 -4.55 -7.79 13.56
C ASP A 84 -3.54 -6.72 13.13
N ASP A 85 -3.81 -5.49 13.53
CA ASP A 85 -2.96 -4.35 13.24
C ASP A 85 -1.79 -4.27 14.24
N LYS A 86 -0.60 -4.36 13.71
CA LYS A 86 0.67 -4.24 14.43
C LYS A 86 1.31 -2.92 14.01
N SER A 87 0.85 -1.81 14.57
CA SER A 87 1.44 -0.51 14.24
C SER A 87 2.96 -0.56 14.37
N ALA A 88 3.67 -0.17 13.31
CA ALA A 88 5.11 -0.01 13.35
C ALA A 88 5.45 1.22 14.21
N ASP A 89 6.64 1.21 14.79
CA ASP A 89 7.21 2.40 15.43
C ASP A 89 7.93 3.23 14.37
N GLY A 90 7.27 4.28 13.87
CA GLY A 90 7.79 5.15 12.83
C GLY A 90 9.13 5.80 13.19
N THR A 91 9.36 6.13 14.45
CA THR A 91 10.64 6.67 14.93
C THR A 91 11.77 5.65 14.75
N SER A 92 11.54 4.39 15.11
CA SER A 92 12.52 3.31 14.92
C SER A 92 12.79 3.02 13.43
N VAL A 93 11.78 3.20 12.58
CA VAL A 93 11.93 3.10 11.12
C VAL A 93 12.79 4.25 10.60
N LEU A 94 12.52 5.49 11.00
CA LEU A 94 13.32 6.66 10.62
C LEU A 94 14.78 6.49 11.02
N GLU A 95 15.07 6.10 12.25
CA GLU A 95 16.44 5.83 12.73
C GLU A 95 17.18 4.81 11.84
N THR A 96 16.46 3.77 11.40
CA THR A 96 17.03 2.75 10.50
C THR A 96 17.32 3.33 9.12
N ILE A 97 16.40 4.16 8.60
CA ILE A 97 16.52 4.80 7.28
C ILE A 97 17.67 5.80 7.26
N GLU A 98 17.86 6.58 8.34
CA GLU A 98 18.93 7.57 8.43
C GLU A 98 20.34 6.96 8.36
N LEU A 99 20.48 5.67 8.64
CA LEU A 99 21.74 4.92 8.55
C LEU A 99 21.98 4.32 7.16
N GLN A 100 21.00 4.42 6.21
CA GLN A 100 21.09 3.79 4.90
C GLN A 100 21.59 4.76 3.82
N ASP A 101 22.32 4.20 2.85
CA ASP A 101 22.71 4.86 1.61
C ASP A 101 21.71 4.51 0.49
N PHE A 102 21.06 5.53 -0.06
CA PHE A 102 20.08 5.38 -1.14
C PHE A 102 20.67 5.63 -2.54
N SER A 103 21.97 5.87 -2.66
CA SER A 103 22.64 6.26 -3.93
C SER A 103 22.49 5.23 -5.05
N GLU A 104 22.27 3.96 -4.71
CA GLU A 104 22.08 2.88 -5.69
C GLU A 104 20.66 2.84 -6.28
N TYR A 105 19.67 3.47 -5.62
CA TYR A 105 18.29 3.48 -6.08
C TYR A 105 17.99 4.66 -6.98
N LYS A 106 17.33 4.40 -8.09
CA LYS A 106 16.81 5.44 -8.98
C LYS A 106 15.45 5.97 -8.53
N TYR A 107 14.65 5.10 -7.96
CA TYR A 107 13.33 5.41 -7.42
C TYR A 107 13.16 4.78 -6.04
N VAL A 108 12.49 5.52 -5.16
CA VAL A 108 11.98 5.02 -3.88
C VAL A 108 10.46 5.19 -3.89
N ILE A 109 9.73 4.09 -3.69
CA ILE A 109 8.27 4.10 -3.63
C ILE A 109 7.86 4.02 -2.16
N LEU A 110 7.13 5.03 -1.69
CA LEU A 110 6.51 5.05 -0.37
C LEU A 110 5.07 4.59 -0.51
N SER A 111 4.74 3.43 0.06
CA SER A 111 3.40 2.84 0.02
C SER A 111 2.78 2.92 1.40
N ASP A 112 1.93 3.93 1.60
CA ASP A 112 1.34 4.27 2.88
C ASP A 112 -0.04 3.62 3.04
N TYR A 113 -0.23 2.92 4.17
CA TYR A 113 -1.51 2.37 4.61
C TYR A 113 -1.89 2.84 6.02
N ASN A 114 -1.18 3.85 6.53
CA ASN A 114 -1.37 4.42 7.87
C ASN A 114 -1.29 3.34 8.97
N LYS A 115 -0.19 2.54 8.93
CA LYS A 115 0.09 1.49 9.90
C LYS A 115 1.45 1.71 10.62
N GLY A 116 1.97 2.93 10.56
CA GLY A 116 3.09 3.40 11.36
C GLY A 116 4.45 3.43 10.67
N VAL A 117 4.68 2.68 9.59
CA VAL A 117 6.00 2.68 8.91
C VAL A 117 6.35 4.07 8.38
N LEU A 118 5.35 4.81 7.91
CA LEU A 118 5.53 6.14 7.31
C LEU A 118 5.02 7.30 8.18
N ASP A 119 4.87 7.09 9.50
CA ASP A 119 4.46 8.17 10.42
C ASP A 119 5.41 9.38 10.34
N GLU A 120 6.71 9.14 10.15
CA GLU A 120 7.74 10.15 9.97
C GLU A 120 8.07 10.40 8.49
N SER A 121 7.08 10.27 7.60
CA SER A 121 7.27 10.33 6.14
C SER A 121 7.96 11.59 5.66
N LEU A 122 7.69 12.75 6.27
CA LEU A 122 8.32 14.02 5.91
C LEU A 122 9.84 13.99 6.14
N GLU A 123 10.29 13.46 7.28
CA GLU A 123 11.70 13.35 7.61
C GLU A 123 12.39 12.26 6.76
N ILE A 124 11.70 11.17 6.50
CA ILE A 124 12.14 10.11 5.58
C ILE A 124 12.38 10.71 4.18
N ILE A 125 11.43 11.48 3.65
CA ILE A 125 11.54 12.14 2.34
C ILE A 125 12.72 13.13 2.32
N LYS A 126 12.87 13.94 3.38
CA LYS A 126 14.01 14.86 3.51
C LYS A 126 15.34 14.12 3.51
N HIS A 127 15.42 12.97 4.17
CA HIS A 127 16.64 12.16 4.19
C HIS A 127 16.93 11.58 2.80
N ILE A 128 15.97 10.94 2.15
CA ILE A 128 16.13 10.33 0.82
C ILE A 128 16.50 11.38 -0.24
N ASN A 129 15.97 12.60 -0.14
CA ASN A 129 16.28 13.70 -1.07
C ASN A 129 17.75 14.17 -1.00
N LYS A 130 18.54 13.74 -0.02
CA LYS A 130 20.01 13.97 0.00
C LYS A 130 20.71 13.12 -1.08
N PHE A 131 20.03 12.09 -1.59
CA PHE A 131 20.51 11.22 -2.66
C PHE A 131 19.79 11.55 -3.96
N ASN A 132 20.35 11.20 -5.09
CA ASN A 132 19.75 11.52 -6.40
C ASN A 132 18.67 10.51 -6.81
N CYS A 133 17.69 10.26 -5.93
CA CYS A 133 16.54 9.38 -6.20
C CYS A 133 15.24 10.16 -6.33
N LYS A 134 14.33 9.62 -7.14
CA LYS A 134 12.98 10.16 -7.27
C LYS A 134 12.03 9.40 -6.33
N ILE A 135 11.29 10.14 -5.51
CA ILE A 135 10.36 9.58 -4.54
C ILE A 135 8.95 9.59 -5.13
N ILE A 136 8.31 8.42 -5.16
CA ILE A 136 6.92 8.22 -5.58
C ILE A 136 6.12 7.81 -4.36
N VAL A 137 4.97 8.43 -4.12
CA VAL A 137 4.14 8.14 -2.95
C VAL A 137 2.75 7.67 -3.37
N ASP A 138 2.29 6.56 -2.78
CA ASP A 138 0.89 6.16 -2.71
C ASP A 138 0.37 6.57 -1.32
N PRO A 139 -0.38 7.71 -1.22
CA PRO A 139 -0.59 8.39 0.05
C PRO A 139 -1.79 7.86 0.82
N LYS A 140 -1.76 8.00 2.17
CA LYS A 140 -2.91 7.72 3.05
C LYS A 140 -3.15 8.81 4.08
N GLU A 141 -2.30 9.85 4.11
CA GLU A 141 -2.34 10.97 5.02
C GLU A 141 -2.44 12.30 4.28
N HIS A 142 -2.50 13.41 5.03
CA HIS A 142 -2.58 14.75 4.47
C HIS A 142 -1.36 15.07 3.59
N SER A 143 -1.56 15.80 2.50
CA SER A 143 -0.54 16.12 1.49
C SER A 143 0.76 16.69 2.06
N THR A 144 0.68 17.45 3.17
CA THR A 144 1.86 18.03 3.82
C THR A 144 2.88 17.01 4.33
N HIS A 145 2.44 15.79 4.64
CA HIS A 145 3.32 14.69 5.07
C HIS A 145 4.26 14.22 3.96
N TYR A 146 3.92 14.51 2.69
CA TYR A 146 4.69 14.04 1.53
C TYR A 146 5.42 15.16 0.80
N ASN A 147 5.54 16.34 1.41
CA ASN A 147 6.27 17.45 0.83
C ASN A 147 7.71 17.07 0.49
N GLY A 148 8.11 17.36 -0.76
CA GLY A 148 9.41 16.98 -1.30
C GLY A 148 9.40 15.68 -2.12
N ALA A 149 8.29 14.96 -2.19
CA ALA A 149 8.14 13.84 -3.11
C ALA A 149 8.11 14.33 -4.57
N TRP A 150 8.75 13.57 -5.47
CA TRP A 150 8.73 13.88 -6.90
C TRP A 150 7.36 13.65 -7.55
N LEU A 151 6.62 12.62 -7.09
CA LEU A 151 5.30 12.24 -7.60
C LEU A 151 4.44 11.70 -6.45
N VAL A 152 3.17 12.08 -6.42
CA VAL A 152 2.15 11.46 -5.57
C VAL A 152 1.03 10.87 -6.42
N LYS A 153 0.43 9.75 -5.96
CA LYS A 153 -0.64 9.04 -6.67
C LYS A 153 -1.85 8.77 -5.76
N PRO A 154 -2.59 9.80 -5.36
CA PRO A 154 -3.83 9.61 -4.62
C PRO A 154 -4.94 9.03 -5.51
N ASN A 155 -5.88 8.29 -4.91
CA ASN A 155 -7.18 8.11 -5.53
C ASN A 155 -8.04 9.38 -5.35
N TYR A 156 -9.19 9.46 -6.02
CA TYR A 156 -10.03 10.68 -6.00
C TYR A 156 -10.54 11.03 -4.59
N SER A 157 -10.84 10.04 -3.76
CA SER A 157 -11.27 10.27 -2.38
C SER A 157 -10.12 10.84 -1.53
N GLU A 158 -8.92 10.30 -1.67
CA GLU A 158 -7.72 10.79 -1.00
C GLU A 158 -7.35 12.19 -1.51
N PHE A 159 -7.43 12.42 -2.83
CA PHE A 159 -7.17 13.71 -3.44
C PHE A 159 -8.04 14.81 -2.81
N THR A 160 -9.34 14.57 -2.65
CA THR A 160 -10.26 15.55 -2.09
C THR A 160 -10.14 15.67 -0.56
N LYS A 161 -9.91 14.56 0.13
CA LYS A 161 -9.91 14.50 1.60
C LYS A 161 -8.63 15.05 2.23
N PHE A 162 -7.48 14.82 1.59
CA PHE A 162 -6.17 15.04 2.20
C PHE A 162 -5.40 16.24 1.63
N GLY A 163 -6.08 17.15 0.93
CA GLY A 163 -5.53 18.45 0.54
C GLY A 163 -4.55 18.40 -0.63
N PHE A 164 -4.70 17.46 -1.56
CA PHE A 164 -3.87 17.40 -2.77
C PHE A 164 -4.29 18.38 -3.86
N ASN A 165 -5.38 19.15 -3.66
CA ASN A 165 -5.83 20.18 -4.61
C ASN A 165 -4.76 21.27 -4.86
N ASP A 166 -3.96 21.57 -3.83
CA ASP A 166 -2.91 22.59 -3.88
C ASP A 166 -1.50 21.99 -4.07
N TRP A 167 -1.43 20.70 -4.47
CA TRP A 167 -0.15 20.04 -4.69
C TRP A 167 0.62 20.65 -5.86
N GLN A 168 1.86 21.05 -5.62
CA GLN A 168 2.66 21.84 -6.59
C GLN A 168 3.66 20.99 -7.42
N SER A 169 3.72 19.67 -7.15
CA SER A 169 4.60 18.75 -7.87
C SER A 169 3.80 17.81 -8.76
N ASN A 170 4.45 16.79 -9.31
CA ASN A 170 3.78 15.79 -10.14
C ASN A 170 2.72 15.02 -9.35
N ILE A 171 1.55 14.85 -9.97
CA ILE A 171 0.44 14.13 -9.36
C ILE A 171 -0.29 13.26 -10.38
N ILE A 172 -0.72 12.08 -9.98
CA ILE A 172 -1.58 11.19 -10.76
C ILE A 172 -2.78 10.84 -9.90
N THR A 173 -3.98 11.24 -10.32
CA THR A 173 -5.22 10.93 -9.60
C THR A 173 -6.01 9.86 -10.32
N THR A 174 -6.26 8.74 -9.64
CA THR A 174 -7.09 7.64 -10.15
C THR A 174 -8.54 7.82 -9.71
N LYS A 175 -9.51 7.51 -10.60
CA LYS A 175 -10.95 7.75 -10.39
C LYS A 175 -11.79 6.51 -10.69
N ALA A 176 -11.36 5.36 -10.21
CA ALA A 176 -12.02 4.06 -10.48
C ALA A 176 -12.26 3.83 -11.99
N GLY A 177 -13.51 3.76 -12.45
CA GLY A 177 -13.86 3.57 -13.86
C GLY A 177 -13.79 4.83 -14.73
N ASP A 178 -13.46 6.00 -14.16
CA ASP A 178 -13.29 7.24 -14.90
C ASP A 178 -11.85 7.40 -15.38
N ASN A 179 -11.62 8.45 -16.20
CA ASN A 179 -10.30 8.76 -16.69
C ASN A 179 -9.30 9.03 -15.55
N VAL A 180 -8.06 8.59 -15.75
CA VAL A 180 -6.95 8.99 -14.89
C VAL A 180 -6.51 10.40 -15.28
N VAL A 181 -6.38 11.28 -14.30
CA VAL A 181 -5.88 12.65 -14.49
C VAL A 181 -4.48 12.74 -13.93
N ALA A 182 -3.55 13.27 -14.71
CA ALA A 182 -2.18 13.46 -14.26
C ALA A 182 -1.68 14.85 -14.62
N THR A 183 -0.91 15.47 -13.72
CA THR A 183 -0.10 16.65 -14.00
C THR A 183 1.36 16.27 -13.78
N ILE A 184 2.14 16.23 -14.85
CA ILE A 184 3.56 15.84 -14.84
C ILE A 184 4.37 16.96 -15.48
N ASP A 185 5.36 17.50 -14.78
CA ASP A 185 6.22 18.59 -15.22
C ASP A 185 5.40 19.81 -15.76
N ASN A 186 4.30 20.14 -15.06
CA ASN A 186 3.33 21.19 -15.39
C ASN A 186 2.54 20.95 -16.70
N VAL A 187 2.48 19.71 -17.18
CA VAL A 187 1.65 19.30 -18.32
C VAL A 187 0.52 18.42 -17.84
N ASP A 188 -0.70 18.78 -18.19
CA ASP A 188 -1.90 18.03 -17.84
C ASP A 188 -2.21 16.95 -18.86
N TYR A 189 -2.53 15.76 -18.35
CA TYR A 189 -2.90 14.59 -19.13
C TYR A 189 -4.26 14.09 -18.65
N ASN A 190 -5.12 13.74 -19.59
CA ASN A 190 -6.36 13.03 -19.33
C ASN A 190 -6.29 11.68 -20.04
N ILE A 191 -6.10 10.61 -19.28
CA ILE A 191 -5.85 9.26 -19.78
C ILE A 191 -7.16 8.48 -19.69
N PRO A 192 -7.78 8.12 -20.84
CA PRO A 192 -9.02 7.36 -20.82
C PRO A 192 -8.80 5.96 -20.25
N VAL A 193 -9.73 5.48 -19.47
CA VAL A 193 -9.77 4.13 -18.91
C VAL A 193 -10.99 3.43 -19.49
N GLU A 194 -10.79 2.21 -20.00
CA GLU A 194 -11.90 1.34 -20.37
C GLU A 194 -12.42 0.66 -19.09
N PRO A 195 -13.65 0.96 -18.65
CA PRO A 195 -14.23 0.31 -17.47
C PRO A 195 -14.33 -1.20 -17.69
N VAL A 196 -13.83 -1.96 -16.72
CA VAL A 196 -13.99 -3.43 -16.69
C VAL A 196 -14.95 -3.81 -15.58
N GLU A 197 -15.70 -4.89 -15.77
CA GLU A 197 -16.55 -5.44 -14.71
C GLU A 197 -15.64 -5.97 -13.60
N VAL A 198 -15.82 -5.43 -12.39
CA VAL A 198 -15.01 -5.81 -11.22
C VAL A 198 -15.63 -7.06 -10.60
N SER A 199 -14.90 -8.17 -10.65
CA SER A 199 -15.32 -9.44 -10.04
C SER A 199 -14.89 -9.57 -8.58
N ASP A 200 -13.83 -8.87 -8.17
CA ASP A 200 -13.31 -8.87 -6.81
C ASP A 200 -12.67 -7.50 -6.50
N VAL A 201 -12.94 -6.97 -5.30
CA VAL A 201 -12.40 -5.70 -4.80
C VAL A 201 -11.38 -5.89 -3.66
N THR A 202 -10.98 -7.12 -3.40
CA THR A 202 -10.09 -7.44 -2.26
C THR A 202 -8.59 -7.27 -2.56
N GLY A 203 -8.22 -6.87 -3.75
CA GLY A 203 -6.85 -6.51 -4.16
C GLY A 203 -6.32 -7.32 -5.28
#